data_69dc7674a659108e5890797e3b6ed60d
#
_entry.id   69dc7674a659108e5890797e3b6ed60d
#
_cell.length_a   1.000
_cell.length_b   1.000
_cell.length_c   1.000
_cell.angle_alpha   90.00
_cell.angle_beta   90.00
_cell.angle_gamma   90.00
#
_symmetry.space_group_name_H-M   'P 1'
#
loop_
_entity.id
_entity.type
_entity.pdbx_description
1 polymer ?
#
loop_
_entity_poly.entity_id
_entity_poly.type
_entity_poly.pdbx_seq_one_letter_code
_entity_poly.pdbx_strand_id
1 'polypeptide(L)'
;MNFKTISVGVLLMVSALTVYSQATNDSSKKFRRSSIYSIMVHSDSIDKKLQADDETAANSNVIKNLIKSVASDDSKSLKVDPVVVKNLFPTIAIPQQFNDFNLSTRIIELDNFGITEADIKAAEESAGGEKKKKGFGGLAGKAMGAVGVDASKMPALPGTDNVTKSMKAIANKFFEKENTAANLVAKWYNYSDAAKDGGSHYDMGTIQDKGIYSISAEDKRKFEASGEANSKIIDDAVNLIGHTYVMLNYFKYRSNAAIIAELQTYADALGSMGGVAGVAASQAVGAAVSSMAGGGYSVQTNTYLYRLDWANETNEKFYNECWSGTLEDLIKSGMCKLTFVGKEKSRAGVRVGAFSKTDPNELIKRAVLRSLDENIARLQASHEDFRTITPICGVDTKAGEIYAEIGLRENLTPGDEYEVLQPIEGSDGTITYKSIGKFKPVEGKICDNREGAAEDIAEDLQSTDAKVKEAAEKVKGLTNSTFKGGKVKEEYTGCFLRLTKKAKSKNK
;
A
#
# COMPACT_ATOMS: atom_id res chain seq x y z
N MET A 1 -14.00 -1.06 -52.27
CA MET A 1 -13.50 -0.62 -50.94
C MET A 1 -12.23 -1.38 -50.63
N ASN A 2 -11.10 -0.69 -50.58
CA ASN A 2 -9.77 -1.28 -50.56
C ASN A 2 -9.35 -1.76 -49.18
N PHE A 3 -9.19 -3.06 -49.01
CA PHE A 3 -8.70 -3.75 -47.82
C PHE A 3 -7.20 -3.53 -47.48
N LYS A 4 -6.50 -2.70 -48.23
CA LYS A 4 -5.04 -2.47 -48.06
C LYS A 4 -4.65 -1.38 -47.07
N THR A 5 -5.60 -0.56 -46.60
CA THR A 5 -5.29 0.59 -45.73
C THR A 5 -5.39 0.27 -44.21
N ILE A 6 -5.95 -0.89 -43.83
CA ILE A 6 -6.11 -1.27 -42.42
C ILE A 6 -4.86 -1.98 -41.87
N SER A 7 -4.06 -2.61 -42.74
CA SER A 7 -2.88 -3.37 -42.29
C SER A 7 -1.70 -2.51 -41.85
N VAL A 8 -1.58 -1.27 -42.31
CA VAL A 8 -0.41 -0.41 -42.02
C VAL A 8 -0.56 0.27 -40.67
N GLY A 9 -1.81 0.59 -40.26
CA GLY A 9 -2.06 1.23 -38.95
C GLY A 9 -1.83 0.30 -37.74
N VAL A 10 -2.14 -0.99 -37.90
CA VAL A 10 -1.95 -2.00 -36.84
C VAL A 10 -0.47 -2.37 -36.69
N LEU A 11 0.30 -2.38 -37.77
CA LEU A 11 1.73 -2.71 -37.72
C LEU A 11 2.56 -1.59 -37.09
N LEU A 12 2.14 -0.32 -37.21
CA LEU A 12 2.80 0.83 -36.58
C LEU A 12 2.49 0.93 -35.09
N MET A 13 1.31 0.49 -34.64
CA MET A 13 1.00 0.43 -33.21
C MET A 13 1.74 -0.71 -32.49
N VAL A 14 1.94 -1.85 -33.13
CA VAL A 14 2.69 -2.98 -32.56
C VAL A 14 4.18 -2.65 -32.44
N SER A 15 4.75 -1.91 -33.41
CA SER A 15 6.15 -1.48 -33.33
C SER A 15 6.39 -0.38 -32.28
N ALA A 16 5.42 0.50 -32.03
CA ALA A 16 5.51 1.49 -30.95
C ALA A 16 5.44 0.82 -29.55
N LEU A 17 4.61 -0.21 -29.38
CA LEU A 17 4.51 -0.96 -28.14
C LEU A 17 5.77 -1.79 -27.81
N THR A 18 6.46 -2.32 -28.84
CA THR A 18 7.70 -3.08 -28.64
C THR A 18 8.89 -2.19 -28.29
N VAL A 19 8.97 -0.97 -28.82
CA VAL A 19 10.02 0.00 -28.46
C VAL A 19 9.81 0.53 -27.02
N TYR A 20 8.57 0.75 -26.60
CA TYR A 20 8.24 1.14 -25.22
C TYR A 20 8.61 0.05 -24.20
N SER A 21 8.36 -1.22 -24.50
CA SER A 21 8.69 -2.36 -23.62
C SER A 21 10.19 -2.57 -23.42
N GLN A 22 11.04 -2.23 -24.40
CA GLN A 22 12.49 -2.36 -24.27
C GLN A 22 13.13 -1.22 -23.47
N ALA A 23 12.60 0.00 -23.54
CA ALA A 23 13.12 1.13 -22.76
C ALA A 23 12.79 1.00 -21.25
N THR A 24 11.62 0.47 -20.90
CA THR A 24 11.21 0.25 -19.50
C THR A 24 12.01 -0.85 -18.80
N ASN A 25 12.51 -1.83 -19.55
CA ASN A 25 13.28 -2.93 -18.96
C ASN A 25 14.69 -2.54 -18.49
N ASP A 26 15.31 -1.53 -19.08
CA ASP A 26 16.70 -1.17 -18.75
C ASP A 26 16.80 -0.19 -17.56
N SER A 27 15.85 0.74 -17.44
CA SER A 27 15.82 1.69 -16.30
C SER A 27 15.35 1.05 -15.00
N SER A 28 14.48 0.03 -15.05
CA SER A 28 13.97 -0.69 -13.88
C SER A 28 15.05 -1.53 -13.17
N LYS A 29 16.14 -1.85 -13.87
CA LYS A 29 17.24 -2.66 -13.34
C LYS A 29 18.27 -1.87 -12.51
N LYS A 30 18.18 -0.54 -12.47
CA LYS A 30 19.21 0.33 -11.89
C LYS A 30 18.87 0.91 -10.51
N PHE A 31 17.79 0.48 -9.86
CA PHE A 31 17.46 0.96 -8.52
C PHE A 31 17.11 -0.16 -7.56
N ARG A 32 17.43 0.05 -6.29
CA ARG A 32 17.09 -0.88 -5.22
C ARG A 32 15.63 -0.75 -4.86
N ARG A 33 14.95 -1.90 -4.75
CA ARG A 33 13.59 -1.97 -4.25
C ARG A 33 13.61 -2.39 -2.79
N SER A 34 12.89 -1.65 -1.95
CA SER A 34 12.55 -2.14 -0.62
C SER A 34 11.75 -3.43 -0.74
N SER A 35 11.88 -4.31 0.25
CA SER A 35 11.20 -5.61 0.26
C SER A 35 10.08 -5.62 1.28
N ILE A 36 8.96 -6.25 0.94
CA ILE A 36 7.78 -6.32 1.81
C ILE A 36 7.41 -7.79 2.06
N TYR A 37 7.26 -8.12 3.34
CA TYR A 37 6.54 -9.29 3.82
C TYR A 37 5.16 -8.83 4.32
N SER A 38 4.09 -9.25 3.64
CA SER A 38 2.72 -8.84 3.94
C SER A 38 1.95 -9.95 4.62
N ILE A 39 1.36 -9.66 5.79
CA ILE A 39 0.65 -10.60 6.66
C ILE A 39 -0.75 -10.07 6.91
N MET A 40 -1.75 -10.94 6.85
CA MET A 40 -3.13 -10.66 7.25
C MET A 40 -3.34 -11.09 8.70
N VAL A 41 -3.99 -10.24 9.49
CA VAL A 41 -4.53 -10.59 10.79
C VAL A 41 -6.02 -10.87 10.62
N HIS A 42 -6.46 -12.06 10.98
CA HIS A 42 -7.81 -12.58 10.73
C HIS A 42 -8.43 -13.15 12.01
N SER A 43 -9.76 -13.07 12.12
CA SER A 43 -10.53 -13.67 13.20
C SER A 43 -11.94 -14.03 12.71
N ASP A 44 -12.22 -15.32 12.63
CA ASP A 44 -13.53 -15.83 12.24
C ASP A 44 -14.64 -15.38 13.20
N SER A 45 -14.35 -15.30 14.50
CA SER A 45 -15.34 -14.89 15.52
C SER A 45 -15.73 -13.42 15.39
N ILE A 46 -14.77 -12.55 15.05
CA ILE A 46 -15.04 -11.13 14.82
C ILE A 46 -15.79 -10.93 13.52
N ASP A 47 -15.40 -11.62 12.46
CA ASP A 47 -16.06 -11.52 11.16
C ASP A 47 -17.52 -11.96 11.23
N LYS A 48 -17.82 -13.08 11.92
CA LYS A 48 -19.19 -13.52 12.17
C LYS A 48 -20.01 -12.47 12.94
N LYS A 49 -19.41 -11.83 13.95
CA LYS A 49 -20.08 -10.76 14.67
C LYS A 49 -20.37 -9.55 13.77
N LEU A 50 -19.38 -9.11 12.98
CA LEU A 50 -19.56 -7.99 12.06
C LEU A 50 -20.65 -8.28 11.02
N GLN A 51 -20.74 -9.52 10.51
CA GLN A 51 -21.81 -9.94 9.59
C GLN A 51 -23.19 -9.89 10.26
N ALA A 52 -23.33 -10.37 11.49
CA ALA A 52 -24.57 -10.30 12.24
C ALA A 52 -25.00 -8.85 12.48
N ASP A 53 -24.07 -7.97 12.84
CA ASP A 53 -24.32 -6.53 12.99
C ASP A 53 -24.75 -5.89 11.65
N ASP A 54 -24.13 -6.29 10.53
CA ASP A 54 -24.47 -5.83 9.18
C ASP A 54 -25.89 -6.26 8.76
N GLU A 55 -26.26 -7.50 9.04
CA GLU A 55 -27.63 -8.01 8.77
C GLU A 55 -28.67 -7.26 9.60
N THR A 56 -28.37 -6.99 10.86
CA THR A 56 -29.25 -6.22 11.73
C THR A 56 -29.44 -4.79 11.21
N ALA A 57 -28.37 -4.13 10.81
CA ALA A 57 -28.41 -2.79 10.23
C ALA A 57 -29.19 -2.75 8.91
N ALA A 58 -28.95 -3.71 8.00
CA ALA A 58 -29.63 -3.80 6.72
C ALA A 58 -31.14 -4.05 6.86
N ASN A 59 -31.58 -4.68 7.95
CA ASN A 59 -32.98 -4.94 8.25
C ASN A 59 -33.70 -3.79 8.97
N SER A 60 -32.98 -2.78 9.47
CA SER A 60 -33.54 -1.61 10.11
C SER A 60 -34.40 -0.78 9.14
N ASN A 61 -35.65 -0.53 9.49
CA ASN A 61 -36.55 0.30 8.68
C ASN A 61 -36.05 1.75 8.58
N VAL A 62 -35.40 2.26 9.62
CA VAL A 62 -34.81 3.62 9.64
C VAL A 62 -33.73 3.72 8.58
N ILE A 63 -32.82 2.75 8.55
CA ILE A 63 -31.72 2.71 7.56
C ILE A 63 -32.26 2.48 6.14
N LYS A 64 -33.22 1.58 5.95
CA LYS A 64 -33.89 1.38 4.66
C LYS A 64 -34.52 2.67 4.12
N ASN A 65 -35.23 3.40 4.96
CA ASN A 65 -35.84 4.66 4.58
C ASN A 65 -34.79 5.74 4.27
N LEU A 66 -33.72 5.81 5.05
CA LEU A 66 -32.62 6.74 4.82
C LEU A 66 -31.91 6.44 3.49
N ILE A 67 -31.62 5.19 3.19
CA ILE A 67 -31.02 4.79 1.90
C ILE A 67 -31.96 5.11 0.75
N LYS A 68 -33.27 4.79 0.87
CA LYS A 68 -34.30 5.08 -0.13
C LYS A 68 -34.46 6.59 -0.43
N SER A 69 -34.22 7.45 0.56
CA SER A 69 -34.32 8.91 0.36
C SER A 69 -33.20 9.47 -0.52
N VAL A 70 -32.14 8.70 -0.75
CA VAL A 70 -30.90 9.18 -1.43
C VAL A 70 -30.52 8.29 -2.63
N ALA A 71 -31.03 7.05 -2.73
CA ALA A 71 -30.72 6.10 -3.79
C ALA A 71 -31.98 5.56 -4.45
N SER A 72 -31.89 5.21 -5.73
CA SER A 72 -32.88 4.42 -6.42
C SER A 72 -32.96 3.00 -5.84
N ASP A 73 -34.13 2.38 -5.91
CA ASP A 73 -34.60 1.16 -5.21
C ASP A 73 -33.79 -0.14 -5.50
N ASP A 74 -32.75 -0.11 -6.32
CA ASP A 74 -32.02 -1.28 -6.80
C ASP A 74 -30.75 -1.65 -5.99
N SER A 75 -30.55 -1.06 -4.81
CA SER A 75 -29.38 -1.37 -3.98
C SER A 75 -29.50 -2.77 -3.32
N LYS A 76 -29.13 -3.81 -4.04
CA LYS A 76 -28.98 -5.16 -3.46
C LYS A 76 -27.87 -5.09 -2.40
N SER A 77 -28.25 -5.40 -1.14
CA SER A 77 -27.25 -5.66 -0.09
C SER A 77 -26.47 -6.91 -0.47
N LEU A 78 -25.22 -6.73 -0.86
CA LEU A 78 -24.32 -7.85 -1.11
C LEU A 78 -23.81 -8.38 0.24
N LYS A 79 -23.65 -9.69 0.39
CA LYS A 79 -23.00 -10.29 1.54
C LYS A 79 -21.51 -10.49 1.21
N VAL A 80 -20.61 -10.03 2.08
CA VAL A 80 -19.19 -10.37 1.99
C VAL A 80 -18.99 -11.70 2.72
N ASP A 81 -18.35 -12.62 2.05
CA ASP A 81 -17.80 -13.80 2.72
C ASP A 81 -16.31 -13.51 3.08
N PRO A 82 -15.97 -13.35 4.37
CA PRO A 82 -14.59 -13.11 4.80
C PRO A 82 -13.63 -14.23 4.39
N VAL A 83 -14.12 -15.45 4.21
CA VAL A 83 -13.33 -16.59 3.74
C VAL A 83 -12.75 -16.33 2.35
N VAL A 84 -13.50 -15.61 1.50
CA VAL A 84 -13.02 -15.21 0.17
C VAL A 84 -11.78 -14.33 0.29
N VAL A 85 -11.79 -13.37 1.20
CA VAL A 85 -10.62 -12.47 1.39
C VAL A 85 -9.45 -13.20 2.01
N LYS A 86 -9.70 -14.08 2.97
CA LYS A 86 -8.67 -14.93 3.57
C LYS A 86 -7.96 -15.77 2.51
N ASN A 87 -8.71 -16.39 1.62
CA ASN A 87 -8.16 -17.21 0.54
C ASN A 87 -7.46 -16.36 -0.54
N LEU A 88 -7.94 -15.15 -0.77
CA LEU A 88 -7.37 -14.22 -1.74
C LEU A 88 -6.06 -13.60 -1.26
N PHE A 89 -5.96 -13.25 0.04
CA PHE A 89 -4.84 -12.45 0.56
C PHE A 89 -3.44 -13.01 0.21
N PRO A 90 -3.17 -14.33 0.29
CA PRO A 90 -1.88 -14.88 -0.12
C PRO A 90 -1.54 -14.65 -1.60
N THR A 91 -2.53 -14.42 -2.46
CA THR A 91 -2.35 -14.20 -3.90
C THR A 91 -2.22 -12.72 -4.29
N ILE A 92 -2.41 -11.79 -3.33
CA ILE A 92 -2.30 -10.37 -3.57
C ILE A 92 -0.85 -10.00 -3.92
N ALA A 93 -0.68 -9.44 -5.11
CA ALA A 93 0.61 -8.96 -5.57
C ALA A 93 0.98 -7.64 -4.88
N ILE A 94 2.20 -7.56 -4.38
CA ILE A 94 2.80 -6.32 -3.88
C ILE A 94 3.03 -5.36 -5.05
N PRO A 95 2.87 -4.02 -4.87
CA PRO A 95 3.20 -3.05 -5.90
C PRO A 95 4.61 -3.27 -6.46
N GLN A 96 4.76 -3.14 -7.77
CA GLN A 96 6.02 -3.46 -8.47
C GLN A 96 7.24 -2.63 -8.03
N GLN A 97 7.00 -1.52 -7.31
CA GLN A 97 8.05 -0.69 -6.71
C GLN A 97 8.73 -1.39 -5.51
N PHE A 98 8.17 -2.49 -5.05
CA PHE A 98 8.72 -3.30 -3.98
C PHE A 98 9.04 -4.72 -4.45
N ASN A 99 9.97 -5.37 -3.76
CA ASN A 99 10.16 -6.81 -3.88
C ASN A 99 9.12 -7.53 -3.02
N ASP A 100 8.45 -8.54 -3.56
CA ASP A 100 7.68 -9.48 -2.77
C ASP A 100 8.64 -10.41 -2.02
N PHE A 101 8.65 -10.29 -0.69
CA PHE A 101 9.59 -11.01 0.16
C PHE A 101 8.88 -11.80 1.27
N ASN A 102 7.75 -12.41 0.94
CA ASN A 102 6.91 -13.14 1.88
C ASN A 102 7.58 -14.40 2.42
N LEU A 103 7.36 -14.69 3.71
CA LEU A 103 7.60 -16.00 4.31
C LEU A 103 6.36 -16.90 4.10
N SER A 104 6.44 -18.15 4.57
CA SER A 104 5.37 -19.15 4.43
C SER A 104 4.07 -18.73 5.14
N THR A 105 4.17 -18.19 6.35
CA THR A 105 3.01 -17.79 7.15
C THR A 105 2.50 -16.41 6.71
N ARG A 106 1.36 -16.39 6.01
CA ARG A 106 0.75 -15.17 5.46
C ARG A 106 -0.45 -14.67 6.27
N ILE A 107 -0.97 -15.47 7.18
CA ILE A 107 -2.18 -15.20 7.95
C ILE A 107 -1.96 -15.52 9.43
N ILE A 108 -2.32 -14.59 10.31
CA ILE A 108 -2.37 -14.78 11.75
C ILE A 108 -3.83 -15.00 12.15
N GLU A 109 -4.15 -16.21 12.62
CA GLU A 109 -5.48 -16.57 13.10
C GLU A 109 -5.61 -16.21 14.57
N LEU A 110 -6.36 -15.14 14.88
CA LEU A 110 -6.45 -14.59 16.22
C LEU A 110 -7.24 -15.49 17.18
N ASP A 111 -8.24 -16.21 16.70
CA ASP A 111 -9.12 -17.02 17.55
C ASP A 111 -8.36 -18.08 18.34
N ASN A 112 -7.17 -18.47 17.85
CA ASN A 112 -6.28 -19.44 18.49
C ASN A 112 -4.97 -18.81 18.96
N PHE A 113 -4.82 -17.48 18.91
CA PHE A 113 -3.53 -16.83 19.14
C PHE A 113 -3.27 -16.44 20.60
N GLY A 114 -4.32 -16.30 21.40
CA GLY A 114 -4.23 -16.13 22.86
C GLY A 114 -3.56 -14.83 23.31
N ILE A 115 -4.00 -13.66 22.80
CA ILE A 115 -3.54 -12.35 23.28
C ILE A 115 -4.14 -12.03 24.64
N THR A 116 -3.29 -11.67 25.60
CA THR A 116 -3.68 -11.27 26.96
C THR A 116 -3.60 -9.75 27.16
N GLU A 117 -4.25 -9.24 28.21
CA GLU A 117 -4.12 -7.82 28.58
C GLU A 117 -2.68 -7.45 28.96
N ALA A 118 -1.91 -8.40 29.52
CA ALA A 118 -0.49 -8.21 29.81
C ALA A 118 0.32 -8.01 28.53
N ASP A 119 0.05 -8.78 27.48
CA ASP A 119 0.71 -8.61 26.18
C ASP A 119 0.43 -7.21 25.59
N ILE A 120 -0.81 -6.73 25.71
CA ILE A 120 -1.20 -5.40 25.23
C ILE A 120 -0.45 -4.30 25.99
N LYS A 121 -0.40 -4.40 27.32
CA LYS A 121 0.28 -3.42 28.17
C LYS A 121 1.78 -3.41 27.91
N ALA A 122 2.42 -4.57 27.80
CA ALA A 122 3.84 -4.67 27.49
C ALA A 122 4.17 -4.05 26.11
N ALA A 123 3.32 -4.25 25.11
CA ALA A 123 3.49 -3.65 23.79
C ALA A 123 3.28 -2.12 23.77
N GLU A 124 2.44 -1.58 24.64
CA GLU A 124 2.26 -0.14 24.79
C GLU A 124 3.45 0.50 25.51
N GLU A 125 4.00 -0.16 26.54
CA GLU A 125 5.17 0.30 27.30
C GLU A 125 6.44 0.27 26.46
N SER A 126 6.66 -0.77 25.65
CA SER A 126 7.83 -0.92 24.77
C SER A 126 7.83 0.09 23.62
N ALA A 127 6.68 0.63 23.27
CA ALA A 127 6.52 1.65 22.23
C ALA A 127 7.00 3.06 22.63
N GLY A 128 7.83 3.16 23.67
CA GLY A 128 8.51 4.34 24.22
C GLY A 128 8.15 5.68 23.60
N GLY A 129 7.16 6.39 24.18
CA GLY A 129 7.04 7.84 23.99
C GLY A 129 6.62 8.32 22.61
N GLU A 130 5.80 7.59 21.86
CA GLU A 130 5.08 8.20 20.74
C GLU A 130 4.35 9.42 21.32
N LYS A 131 4.92 10.63 21.09
CA LYS A 131 4.16 11.86 21.30
C LYS A 131 2.84 11.62 20.59
N LYS A 132 1.75 11.55 21.36
CA LYS A 132 0.38 11.45 20.83
C LYS A 132 0.25 12.58 19.81
N LYS A 133 0.68 12.35 18.58
CA LYS A 133 0.19 13.13 17.44
C LYS A 133 -1.29 12.96 17.58
N LYS A 134 -1.99 14.07 17.88
CA LYS A 134 -3.45 14.11 17.96
C LYS A 134 -3.98 13.50 16.65
N GLY A 135 -4.02 12.18 16.60
CA GLY A 135 -4.40 11.38 15.45
C GLY A 135 -5.91 11.28 15.43
N PHE A 136 -6.51 12.36 15.05
CA PHE A 136 -7.83 12.34 14.48
C PHE A 136 -8.00 13.55 13.54
N GLY A 137 -7.32 13.48 12.41
CA GLY A 137 -7.43 14.46 11.35
C GLY A 137 -8.39 14.04 10.24
N GLY A 138 -9.33 13.15 10.50
CA GLY A 138 -10.42 12.89 9.59
C GLY A 138 -11.37 14.10 9.47
N LEU A 139 -12.18 14.13 8.42
CA LEU A 139 -13.14 15.18 8.12
C LEU A 139 -13.98 15.59 9.34
N ALA A 140 -14.37 14.60 10.19
CA ALA A 140 -15.12 14.81 11.42
C ALA A 140 -14.32 15.55 12.50
N GLY A 141 -13.03 15.24 12.70
CA GLY A 141 -12.21 15.89 13.73
C GLY A 141 -11.89 17.36 13.42
N LYS A 142 -11.78 17.73 12.13
CA LYS A 142 -11.56 19.12 11.74
C LYS A 142 -12.85 19.94 11.79
N ALA A 143 -13.98 19.35 11.39
CA ALA A 143 -15.28 20.00 11.51
C ALA A 143 -15.62 20.29 12.98
N MET A 144 -15.27 19.39 13.90
CA MET A 144 -15.54 19.50 15.32
C MET A 144 -14.57 20.42 16.07
N GLY A 145 -13.29 20.45 15.67
CA GLY A 145 -12.34 21.42 16.22
C GLY A 145 -12.69 22.86 15.90
N ALA A 146 -13.34 23.12 14.77
CA ALA A 146 -13.83 24.44 14.38
C ALA A 146 -15.06 24.89 15.19
N VAL A 147 -15.76 23.96 15.87
CA VAL A 147 -17.01 24.22 16.64
C VAL A 147 -16.79 24.19 18.15
N GLY A 148 -15.54 24.05 18.62
CA GLY A 148 -15.20 24.12 20.07
C GLY A 148 -15.64 22.90 20.89
N VAL A 149 -15.88 21.76 20.27
CA VAL A 149 -16.27 20.52 20.97
C VAL A 149 -15.07 19.84 21.58
N ASP A 150 -15.10 19.58 22.88
CA ASP A 150 -14.06 18.86 23.62
C ASP A 150 -14.05 17.37 23.21
N ALA A 151 -13.06 16.99 22.43
CA ALA A 151 -12.90 15.63 21.92
C ALA A 151 -12.73 14.56 23.02
N SER A 152 -12.40 14.95 24.26
CA SER A 152 -12.27 14.03 25.39
C SER A 152 -13.61 13.55 25.97
N LYS A 153 -14.67 14.29 25.70
CA LYS A 153 -16.04 13.98 26.14
C LYS A 153 -16.87 13.21 25.11
N MET A 154 -16.26 12.88 23.99
CA MET A 154 -16.97 12.22 22.91
C MET A 154 -17.01 10.71 23.08
N PRO A 155 -18.13 10.05 22.74
CA PRO A 155 -18.18 8.61 22.68
C PRO A 155 -17.10 8.10 21.70
N ALA A 156 -16.53 6.95 22.00
CA ALA A 156 -15.55 6.32 21.11
C ALA A 156 -16.16 6.15 19.72
N LEU A 157 -15.42 6.59 18.69
CA LEU A 157 -15.88 6.43 17.31
C LEU A 157 -16.23 4.98 17.03
N PRO A 158 -17.36 4.73 16.35
CA PRO A 158 -17.69 3.40 15.88
C PRO A 158 -16.52 2.80 15.09
N GLY A 159 -16.17 1.54 15.37
CA GLY A 159 -15.12 0.84 14.65
C GLY A 159 -13.73 0.81 15.30
N THR A 160 -13.55 1.30 16.54
CA THR A 160 -12.39 0.95 17.37
C THR A 160 -12.68 -0.37 18.09
N ASP A 161 -12.23 -1.48 17.49
CA ASP A 161 -12.31 -2.79 18.13
C ASP A 161 -11.05 -3.13 18.92
N ASN A 162 -11.16 -4.21 19.70
CA ASN A 162 -10.06 -4.68 20.53
C ASN A 162 -8.87 -5.15 19.69
N VAL A 163 -9.08 -5.66 18.46
CA VAL A 163 -8.01 -6.07 17.56
C VAL A 163 -7.12 -4.90 17.19
N THR A 164 -7.71 -3.76 16.79
CA THR A 164 -6.95 -2.55 16.45
C THR A 164 -6.11 -2.05 17.63
N LYS A 165 -6.61 -2.19 18.88
CA LYS A 165 -5.84 -1.85 20.08
C LYS A 165 -4.71 -2.84 20.34
N SER A 166 -4.94 -4.10 20.04
CA SER A 166 -4.00 -5.21 20.31
C SER A 166 -2.98 -5.44 19.21
N MET A 167 -3.05 -4.74 18.08
CA MET A 167 -2.20 -5.05 16.89
C MET A 167 -0.71 -5.07 17.18
N LYS A 168 -0.19 -4.19 18.05
CA LYS A 168 1.24 -4.22 18.40
C LYS A 168 1.60 -5.46 19.22
N ALA A 169 0.72 -5.87 20.15
CA ALA A 169 0.91 -7.09 20.94
C ALA A 169 0.84 -8.34 20.07
N ILE A 170 -0.12 -8.38 19.15
CA ILE A 170 -0.23 -9.45 18.15
C ILE A 170 1.05 -9.55 17.33
N ALA A 171 1.55 -8.41 16.83
CA ALA A 171 2.77 -8.35 16.06
C ALA A 171 3.98 -8.90 16.83
N ASN A 172 4.23 -8.37 18.04
CA ASN A 172 5.38 -8.76 18.85
C ASN A 172 5.35 -10.26 19.15
N LYS A 173 4.19 -10.77 19.59
CA LYS A 173 4.02 -12.21 19.92
C LYS A 173 4.17 -13.10 18.69
N PHE A 174 3.67 -12.66 17.54
CA PHE A 174 3.84 -13.39 16.28
C PHE A 174 5.30 -13.41 15.85
N PHE A 175 5.97 -12.25 15.87
CA PHE A 175 7.37 -12.16 15.45
C PHE A 175 8.29 -12.99 16.32
N GLU A 176 8.04 -13.04 17.61
CA GLU A 176 8.77 -13.88 18.56
C GLU A 176 8.50 -15.36 18.30
N LYS A 177 7.22 -15.77 18.24
CA LYS A 177 6.82 -17.16 18.04
C LYS A 177 7.35 -17.74 16.72
N GLU A 178 7.27 -16.99 15.63
CA GLU A 178 7.67 -17.41 14.29
C GLU A 178 9.15 -17.07 13.99
N ASN A 179 9.89 -16.48 14.92
CA ASN A 179 11.25 -16.00 14.69
C ASN A 179 11.38 -15.17 13.41
N THR A 180 10.39 -14.31 13.15
CA THR A 180 10.17 -13.66 11.85
C THR A 180 11.41 -12.90 11.36
N ALA A 181 12.10 -12.17 12.24
CA ALA A 181 13.29 -11.41 11.88
C ALA A 181 14.43 -12.31 11.40
N ALA A 182 14.73 -13.39 12.15
CA ALA A 182 15.77 -14.34 11.80
C ALA A 182 15.44 -15.09 10.49
N ASN A 183 14.17 -15.47 10.30
CA ASN A 183 13.72 -16.11 9.06
C ASN A 183 13.83 -15.20 7.83
N LEU A 184 13.62 -13.90 7.98
CA LEU A 184 13.83 -12.93 6.89
C LEU A 184 15.31 -12.79 6.54
N VAL A 185 16.20 -12.73 7.54
CA VAL A 185 17.65 -12.72 7.32
C VAL A 185 18.11 -14.02 6.67
N ALA A 186 17.66 -15.16 7.18
CA ALA A 186 17.97 -16.47 6.60
C ALA A 186 17.54 -16.57 5.13
N LYS A 187 16.35 -16.02 4.79
CA LYS A 187 15.88 -15.94 3.40
C LYS A 187 16.76 -15.05 2.53
N TRP A 188 17.26 -13.92 3.05
CA TRP A 188 18.17 -13.05 2.33
C TRP A 188 19.50 -13.75 2.03
N TYR A 189 20.02 -14.47 2.99
CA TYR A 189 21.25 -15.26 2.84
C TYR A 189 20.99 -16.68 2.31
N ASN A 190 19.85 -16.91 1.66
CA ASN A 190 19.51 -18.16 0.98
C ASN A 190 19.81 -19.40 1.82
N TYR A 191 19.38 -19.39 3.09
CA TYR A 191 19.65 -20.47 4.05
C TYR A 191 19.16 -21.82 3.55
N SER A 192 19.95 -22.88 3.86
CA SER A 192 19.59 -24.28 3.64
C SER A 192 20.01 -25.11 4.85
N ASP A 193 19.16 -26.06 5.25
CA ASP A 193 19.51 -27.03 6.31
C ASP A 193 20.70 -27.92 5.95
N ALA A 194 20.88 -28.18 4.66
CA ALA A 194 22.09 -28.85 4.16
C ALA A 194 23.21 -27.82 3.97
N ALA A 195 24.35 -28.07 4.53
CA ALA A 195 25.53 -27.24 4.30
C ALA A 195 25.88 -27.21 2.81
N LYS A 196 26.25 -26.02 2.34
CA LYS A 196 26.67 -25.75 0.96
C LYS A 196 28.17 -26.00 0.78
N ASP A 197 28.63 -25.86 -0.46
CA ASP A 197 30.06 -25.91 -0.75
C ASP A 197 30.79 -24.87 0.11
N GLY A 198 31.84 -25.33 0.83
CA GLY A 198 32.55 -24.49 1.79
C GLY A 198 32.07 -24.58 3.25
N GLY A 199 31.02 -25.37 3.54
CA GLY A 199 30.57 -25.71 4.90
C GLY A 199 29.61 -24.68 5.53
N SER A 200 29.23 -23.61 4.85
CA SER A 200 28.23 -22.66 5.32
C SER A 200 26.81 -23.11 4.95
N HIS A 201 25.84 -22.80 5.81
CA HIS A 201 24.40 -22.96 5.51
C HIS A 201 23.81 -21.79 4.72
N TYR A 202 24.57 -20.72 4.56
CA TYR A 202 24.17 -19.46 3.94
C TYR A 202 24.95 -19.18 2.65
N ASP A 203 24.37 -18.41 1.73
CA ASP A 203 25.06 -17.83 0.57
C ASP A 203 24.46 -16.47 0.18
N MET A 204 25.06 -15.84 -0.82
CA MET A 204 24.68 -14.48 -1.28
C MET A 204 23.75 -14.49 -2.49
N GLY A 205 23.22 -15.64 -2.93
CA GLY A 205 22.45 -15.77 -4.16
C GLY A 205 21.24 -14.84 -4.22
N THR A 206 20.40 -14.82 -3.18
CA THR A 206 19.20 -13.95 -3.14
C THR A 206 19.57 -12.47 -3.15
N ILE A 207 20.66 -12.09 -2.47
CA ILE A 207 21.15 -10.71 -2.45
C ILE A 207 21.66 -10.30 -3.82
N GLN A 208 22.40 -11.16 -4.51
CA GLN A 208 22.86 -10.94 -5.87
C GLN A 208 21.69 -10.78 -6.85
N ASP A 209 20.66 -11.60 -6.73
CA ASP A 209 19.49 -11.57 -7.63
C ASP A 209 18.61 -10.30 -7.44
N LYS A 210 18.52 -9.83 -6.20
CA LYS A 210 17.63 -8.69 -5.84
C LYS A 210 18.38 -7.38 -5.62
N GLY A 211 19.71 -7.40 -5.63
CA GLY A 211 20.55 -6.20 -5.52
C GLY A 211 20.43 -5.28 -6.74
N ILE A 212 21.11 -4.14 -6.70
CA ILE A 212 21.15 -3.20 -7.83
C ILE A 212 21.66 -3.86 -9.10
N TYR A 213 22.46 -4.87 -8.92
CA TYR A 213 23.10 -5.62 -9.96
C TYR A 213 22.34 -6.90 -10.27
N SER A 214 21.39 -6.82 -11.19
CA SER A 214 21.31 -7.90 -12.17
C SER A 214 22.58 -7.78 -13.02
N ILE A 215 23.73 -8.15 -12.41
CA ILE A 215 25.03 -8.09 -13.05
C ILE A 215 24.95 -8.96 -14.29
N SER A 216 25.41 -8.42 -15.44
CA SER A 216 25.59 -9.29 -16.60
C SER A 216 26.48 -10.47 -16.20
N ALA A 217 26.31 -11.63 -16.81
CA ALA A 217 27.15 -12.80 -16.51
C ALA A 217 28.66 -12.50 -16.65
N GLU A 218 28.99 -11.48 -17.46
CA GLU A 218 30.36 -11.01 -17.68
C GLU A 218 30.86 -10.15 -16.50
N ASP A 219 30.01 -9.27 -15.96
CA ASP A 219 30.37 -8.45 -14.80
C ASP A 219 30.50 -9.35 -13.54
N LYS A 220 29.62 -10.36 -13.42
CA LYS A 220 29.72 -11.37 -12.35
C LYS A 220 31.08 -12.07 -12.37
N ARG A 221 31.57 -12.49 -13.52
CA ARG A 221 32.90 -13.13 -13.65
C ARG A 221 34.07 -12.16 -13.33
N LYS A 222 33.96 -10.89 -13.75
CA LYS A 222 34.98 -9.87 -13.42
C LYS A 222 35.02 -9.61 -11.94
N PHE A 223 33.88 -9.53 -11.29
CA PHE A 223 33.75 -9.34 -9.84
C PHE A 223 34.27 -10.54 -9.06
N GLU A 224 33.91 -11.75 -9.44
CA GLU A 224 34.42 -12.98 -8.78
C GLU A 224 35.95 -13.09 -8.89
N ALA A 225 36.54 -12.57 -9.95
CA ALA A 225 37.99 -12.61 -10.18
C ALA A 225 38.76 -11.50 -9.45
N SER A 226 38.14 -10.36 -9.11
CA SER A 226 38.84 -9.18 -8.56
C SER A 226 38.87 -9.10 -7.04
N GLY A 227 38.08 -9.91 -6.32
CA GLY A 227 37.93 -9.80 -4.86
C GLY A 227 37.19 -8.54 -4.37
N GLU A 228 37.02 -7.50 -5.21
CA GLU A 228 36.29 -6.28 -4.90
C GLU A 228 34.79 -6.52 -4.79
N ALA A 229 34.30 -7.60 -5.43
CA ALA A 229 32.93 -8.06 -5.35
C ALA A 229 32.43 -8.25 -3.91
N ASN A 230 33.29 -8.71 -3.01
CA ASN A 230 32.87 -9.06 -1.67
C ASN A 230 32.44 -7.86 -0.84
N SER A 231 33.17 -6.74 -0.87
CA SER A 231 32.78 -5.55 -0.10
C SER A 231 31.48 -4.95 -0.62
N LYS A 232 31.31 -4.88 -1.93
CA LYS A 232 30.15 -4.30 -2.58
C LYS A 232 28.87 -5.15 -2.39
N ILE A 233 29.00 -6.47 -2.46
CA ILE A 233 27.91 -7.40 -2.17
C ILE A 233 27.53 -7.34 -0.69
N ILE A 234 28.50 -7.14 0.21
CA ILE A 234 28.24 -6.95 1.64
C ILE A 234 27.50 -5.65 1.90
N ASP A 235 27.90 -4.54 1.27
CA ASP A 235 27.18 -3.26 1.38
C ASP A 235 25.77 -3.36 0.81
N ASP A 236 25.59 -4.10 -0.29
CA ASP A 236 24.26 -4.37 -0.85
C ASP A 236 23.42 -5.23 0.10
N ALA A 237 24.00 -6.22 0.77
CA ALA A 237 23.33 -7.03 1.78
C ALA A 237 22.79 -6.16 2.91
N VAL A 238 23.63 -5.31 3.50
CA VAL A 238 23.22 -4.40 4.58
C VAL A 238 22.05 -3.52 4.14
N ASN A 239 22.14 -2.95 2.95
CA ASN A 239 21.09 -2.07 2.45
C ASN A 239 19.78 -2.82 2.13
N LEU A 240 19.84 -3.98 1.47
CA LEU A 240 18.64 -4.74 1.10
C LEU A 240 17.93 -5.29 2.34
N ILE A 241 18.70 -5.87 3.27
CA ILE A 241 18.17 -6.44 4.51
C ILE A 241 17.59 -5.31 5.38
N GLY A 242 18.31 -4.19 5.54
CA GLY A 242 17.86 -3.02 6.31
C GLY A 242 16.66 -2.28 5.69
N HIS A 243 16.33 -2.52 4.41
CA HIS A 243 15.13 -2.02 3.73
C HIS A 243 14.06 -3.11 3.54
N THR A 244 14.05 -4.08 4.43
CA THR A 244 13.01 -5.12 4.49
C THR A 244 11.97 -4.75 5.53
N TYR A 245 10.72 -4.75 5.10
CA TYR A 245 9.58 -4.34 5.92
C TYR A 245 8.59 -5.48 6.08
N VAL A 246 7.96 -5.53 7.25
CA VAL A 246 6.84 -6.43 7.55
C VAL A 246 5.58 -5.59 7.72
N MET A 247 4.54 -5.92 6.97
CA MET A 247 3.24 -5.25 7.02
C MET A 247 2.20 -6.19 7.62
N LEU A 248 1.63 -5.82 8.77
CA LEU A 248 0.47 -6.49 9.32
C LEU A 248 -0.78 -5.73 8.92
N ASN A 249 -1.71 -6.43 8.26
CA ASN A 249 -2.93 -5.86 7.71
C ASN A 249 -4.14 -6.50 8.38
N TYR A 250 -5.00 -5.69 8.96
CA TYR A 250 -6.27 -6.12 9.50
C TYR A 250 -7.41 -5.47 8.70
N PHE A 251 -8.25 -6.30 8.10
CA PHE A 251 -9.36 -5.88 7.26
C PHE A 251 -10.67 -5.98 8.02
N LYS A 252 -11.50 -4.98 7.88
CA LYS A 252 -12.89 -4.98 8.32
C LYS A 252 -13.79 -4.76 7.12
N TYR A 253 -14.72 -5.67 6.95
CA TYR A 253 -15.69 -5.63 5.87
C TYR A 253 -17.01 -5.17 6.44
N ARG A 254 -17.57 -4.10 5.89
CA ARG A 254 -18.84 -3.55 6.34
C ARG A 254 -19.70 -3.22 5.13
N SER A 255 -20.98 -3.60 5.19
CA SER A 255 -21.95 -3.09 4.24
C SER A 255 -22.10 -1.58 4.40
N ASN A 256 -22.40 -0.89 3.30
CA ASN A 256 -22.68 0.54 3.37
C ASN A 256 -23.84 0.83 4.35
N ALA A 257 -24.86 -0.05 4.42
CA ALA A 257 -25.96 0.05 5.36
C ALA A 257 -25.49 0.05 6.83
N ALA A 258 -24.57 -0.83 7.20
CA ALA A 258 -24.04 -0.91 8.56
C ALA A 258 -23.22 0.34 8.92
N ILE A 259 -22.43 0.85 7.97
CA ILE A 259 -21.66 2.09 8.17
C ILE A 259 -22.60 3.29 8.37
N ILE A 260 -23.67 3.37 7.58
CA ILE A 260 -24.70 4.41 7.73
C ILE A 260 -25.37 4.30 9.09
N ALA A 261 -25.71 3.09 9.55
CA ALA A 261 -26.31 2.88 10.87
C ALA A 261 -25.40 3.33 12.01
N GLU A 262 -24.10 3.00 11.93
CA GLU A 262 -23.10 3.48 12.91
C GLU A 262 -22.99 5.01 12.93
N LEU A 263 -22.92 5.62 11.75
CA LEU A 263 -22.87 7.08 11.62
C LEU A 263 -24.14 7.76 12.16
N GLN A 264 -25.31 7.17 11.90
CA GLN A 264 -26.58 7.67 12.42
C GLN A 264 -26.62 7.60 13.96
N THR A 265 -26.26 6.45 14.55
CA THR A 265 -26.17 6.28 16.00
C THR A 265 -25.24 7.32 16.64
N TYR A 266 -24.11 7.59 15.98
CA TYR A 266 -23.16 8.60 16.42
C TYR A 266 -23.71 10.02 16.32
N ALA A 267 -24.42 10.34 15.24
CA ALA A 267 -25.08 11.65 15.07
C ALA A 267 -26.22 11.86 16.07
N ASP A 268 -26.99 10.82 16.38
CA ASP A 268 -28.06 10.85 17.37
C ASP A 268 -27.48 11.11 18.76
N ALA A 269 -26.35 10.47 19.11
CA ALA A 269 -25.63 10.70 20.37
C ALA A 269 -25.11 12.15 20.47
N LEU A 270 -24.59 12.72 19.37
CA LEU A 270 -24.17 14.12 19.34
C LEU A 270 -25.35 15.09 19.33
N GLY A 271 -26.45 14.74 18.63
CA GLY A 271 -27.69 15.52 18.61
C GLY A 271 -28.31 15.67 20.01
N SER A 272 -28.23 14.60 20.80
CA SER A 272 -28.69 14.63 22.20
C SER A 272 -27.90 15.59 23.11
N MET A 273 -26.66 15.93 22.72
CA MET A 273 -25.84 16.93 23.42
C MET A 273 -26.19 18.38 23.07
N GLY A 274 -27.03 18.60 22.05
CA GLY A 274 -27.54 19.92 21.61
C GLY A 274 -26.52 20.81 20.91
N GLY A 275 -27.01 21.89 20.31
CA GLY A 275 -26.19 22.95 19.74
C GLY A 275 -25.61 22.66 18.33
N VAL A 276 -24.63 23.46 17.91
CA VAL A 276 -24.01 23.44 16.58
C VAL A 276 -23.36 22.09 16.24
N ALA A 277 -22.92 21.34 17.27
CA ALA A 277 -22.31 20.04 17.11
C ALA A 277 -23.27 18.97 16.56
N GLY A 278 -24.54 18.98 17.01
CA GLY A 278 -25.57 18.08 16.51
C GLY A 278 -25.94 18.35 15.04
N VAL A 279 -26.00 19.63 14.66
CA VAL A 279 -26.27 20.02 13.26
C VAL A 279 -25.13 19.61 12.34
N ALA A 280 -23.87 19.85 12.74
CA ALA A 280 -22.69 19.47 11.95
C ALA A 280 -22.58 17.94 11.80
N ALA A 281 -22.90 17.18 12.85
CA ALA A 281 -22.91 15.71 12.78
C ALA A 281 -23.98 15.20 11.82
N SER A 282 -25.20 15.75 11.87
CA SER A 282 -26.29 15.36 10.94
C SER A 282 -25.94 15.67 9.48
N GLN A 283 -25.28 16.80 9.21
CA GLN A 283 -24.80 17.13 7.87
C GLN A 283 -23.71 16.17 7.39
N ALA A 284 -22.76 15.80 8.27
CA ALA A 284 -21.70 14.85 7.96
C ALA A 284 -22.27 13.45 7.66
N VAL A 285 -23.31 13.02 8.40
CA VAL A 285 -24.04 11.77 8.12
C VAL A 285 -24.74 11.86 6.77
N GLY A 286 -25.44 12.95 6.47
CA GLY A 286 -26.11 13.15 5.19
C GLY A 286 -25.14 13.08 4.00
N ALA A 287 -23.98 13.69 4.11
CA ALA A 287 -22.93 13.63 3.09
C ALA A 287 -22.36 12.19 2.93
N ALA A 288 -22.13 11.47 4.05
CA ALA A 288 -21.69 10.10 4.02
C ALA A 288 -22.73 9.16 3.39
N VAL A 289 -24.00 9.33 3.75
CA VAL A 289 -25.12 8.58 3.16
C VAL A 289 -25.19 8.81 1.66
N SER A 290 -25.11 10.06 1.21
CA SER A 290 -25.14 10.40 -0.22
C SER A 290 -23.98 9.75 -0.99
N SER A 291 -22.79 9.68 -0.39
CA SER A 291 -21.62 9.04 -1.02
C SER A 291 -21.68 7.52 -1.04
N MET A 292 -22.49 6.88 -0.18
CA MET A 292 -22.63 5.43 -0.02
C MET A 292 -23.93 4.87 -0.58
N ALA A 293 -24.82 5.74 -1.08
CA ALA A 293 -26.21 5.39 -1.40
C ALA A 293 -26.40 4.40 -2.56
N GLY A 294 -25.34 4.11 -3.33
CA GLY A 294 -25.41 3.19 -4.47
C GLY A 294 -25.34 1.69 -4.13
N GLY A 295 -25.45 1.33 -2.85
CA GLY A 295 -25.18 -0.08 -2.43
C GLY A 295 -23.67 -0.40 -2.51
N GLY A 296 -23.26 -1.56 -1.98
CA GLY A 296 -21.89 -2.02 -2.07
C GLY A 296 -21.23 -2.24 -0.71
N TYR A 297 -19.91 -2.38 -0.75
CA TYR A 297 -19.08 -2.66 0.42
C TYR A 297 -18.02 -1.63 0.64
N SER A 298 -17.64 -1.51 1.90
CA SER A 298 -16.48 -0.77 2.32
C SER A 298 -15.53 -1.69 3.08
N VAL A 299 -14.30 -1.75 2.62
CA VAL A 299 -13.20 -2.41 3.32
C VAL A 299 -12.38 -1.33 4.01
N GLN A 300 -12.28 -1.44 5.32
CA GLN A 300 -11.38 -0.64 6.13
C GLN A 300 -10.15 -1.49 6.46
N THR A 301 -8.97 -0.98 6.13
CA THR A 301 -7.71 -1.65 6.39
C THR A 301 -6.89 -0.86 7.40
N ASN A 302 -6.45 -1.53 8.46
CA ASN A 302 -5.46 -1.00 9.40
C ASN A 302 -4.13 -1.72 9.10
N THR A 303 -3.11 -0.97 8.71
CA THR A 303 -1.78 -1.49 8.38
C THR A 303 -0.77 -1.00 9.40
N TYR A 304 0.02 -1.92 9.93
CA TYR A 304 1.14 -1.68 10.84
C TYR A 304 2.43 -2.08 10.12
N LEU A 305 3.37 -1.15 10.04
CA LEU A 305 4.64 -1.30 9.35
C LEU A 305 5.77 -1.48 10.37
N TYR A 306 6.59 -2.51 10.16
CA TYR A 306 7.80 -2.79 10.90
C TYR A 306 8.98 -2.88 9.93
N ARG A 307 10.17 -2.50 10.38
CA ARG A 307 11.41 -2.60 9.61
C ARG A 307 12.35 -3.59 10.27
N LEU A 308 13.05 -4.37 9.48
CA LEU A 308 14.13 -5.22 9.95
C LEU A 308 15.34 -4.37 10.32
N ASP A 309 15.76 -4.45 11.59
CA ASP A 309 16.94 -3.75 12.08
C ASP A 309 18.21 -4.47 11.60
N TRP A 310 18.83 -3.91 10.58
CA TRP A 310 20.06 -4.44 10.02
C TRP A 310 20.99 -3.30 9.63
N ALA A 311 22.14 -3.26 10.27
CA ALA A 311 23.17 -2.25 10.07
C ALA A 311 24.53 -2.93 9.93
N ASN A 312 25.58 -2.20 9.63
CA ASN A 312 26.93 -2.73 9.44
C ASN A 312 27.38 -3.57 10.63
N GLU A 313 27.17 -3.09 11.85
CA GLU A 313 27.59 -3.79 13.08
C GLU A 313 26.85 -5.12 13.25
N THR A 314 25.55 -5.18 12.91
CA THR A 314 24.75 -6.41 12.97
C THR A 314 25.21 -7.39 11.88
N ASN A 315 25.53 -6.87 10.70
CA ASN A 315 26.02 -7.65 9.57
C ASN A 315 27.40 -8.27 9.87
N GLU A 316 28.34 -7.48 10.42
CA GLU A 316 29.65 -7.98 10.86
C GLU A 316 29.51 -9.06 11.93
N LYS A 317 28.63 -8.83 12.91
CA LYS A 317 28.37 -9.81 13.96
C LYS A 317 27.79 -11.10 13.37
N PHE A 318 26.89 -11.02 12.40
CA PHE A 318 26.34 -12.18 11.72
C PHE A 318 27.42 -13.02 11.03
N TYR A 319 28.35 -12.39 10.30
CA TYR A 319 29.44 -13.11 9.65
C TYR A 319 30.39 -13.77 10.65
N ASN A 320 30.69 -13.10 11.76
CA ASN A 320 31.62 -13.61 12.77
C ASN A 320 31.02 -14.73 13.62
N GLU A 321 29.72 -14.67 13.94
CA GLU A 321 29.11 -15.55 14.94
C GLU A 321 28.16 -16.60 14.33
N CYS A 322 27.52 -16.30 13.20
CA CYS A 322 26.40 -17.11 12.66
C CYS A 322 26.63 -17.67 11.26
N TRP A 323 27.58 -17.12 10.47
CA TRP A 323 27.76 -17.51 9.06
C TRP A 323 28.03 -19.00 8.86
N SER A 324 28.81 -19.63 9.77
CA SER A 324 29.09 -21.07 9.76
C SER A 324 28.10 -21.89 10.61
N GLY A 325 27.14 -21.23 11.24
CA GLY A 325 26.13 -21.85 12.11
C GLY A 325 24.81 -22.14 11.37
N THR A 326 23.86 -22.66 12.13
CA THR A 326 22.51 -22.98 11.68
C THR A 326 21.57 -21.81 11.85
N LEU A 327 20.33 -21.94 11.35
CA LEU A 327 19.25 -20.99 11.62
C LEU A 327 18.95 -20.88 13.13
N GLU A 328 19.08 -22.00 13.86
CA GLU A 328 18.86 -22.02 15.32
C GLU A 328 19.90 -21.17 16.06
N ASP A 329 21.15 -21.16 15.59
CA ASP A 329 22.21 -20.32 16.15
C ASP A 329 21.93 -18.84 15.89
N LEU A 330 21.43 -18.50 14.69
CA LEU A 330 20.99 -17.13 14.36
C LEU A 330 19.82 -16.68 15.25
N ILE A 331 18.84 -17.56 15.49
CA ILE A 331 17.71 -17.27 16.38
C ILE A 331 18.21 -17.05 17.82
N LYS A 332 19.05 -17.94 18.35
CA LYS A 332 19.60 -17.85 19.71
C LYS A 332 20.47 -16.61 19.92
N SER A 333 21.10 -16.08 18.88
CA SER A 333 21.92 -14.86 18.97
C SER A 333 21.12 -13.63 19.36
N GLY A 334 19.81 -13.62 19.09
CA GLY A 334 18.91 -12.49 19.36
C GLY A 334 19.25 -11.19 18.61
N MET A 335 20.16 -11.26 17.60
CA MET A 335 20.60 -10.06 16.88
C MET A 335 19.55 -9.53 15.90
N CYS A 336 18.68 -10.40 15.38
CA CYS A 336 17.66 -10.02 14.40
C CYS A 336 16.44 -9.45 15.10
N LYS A 337 16.06 -8.21 14.78
CA LYS A 337 14.94 -7.51 15.40
C LYS A 337 14.07 -6.82 14.36
N LEU A 338 12.78 -6.64 14.71
CA LEU A 338 11.83 -5.85 13.94
C LEU A 338 11.42 -4.63 14.76
N THR A 339 11.60 -3.45 14.20
CA THR A 339 11.23 -2.17 14.84
C THR A 339 9.99 -1.58 14.18
N PHE A 340 9.04 -1.13 15.01
CA PHE A 340 7.83 -0.46 14.56
C PHE A 340 8.16 0.88 13.88
N VAL A 341 7.68 1.05 12.64
CA VAL A 341 7.87 2.28 11.84
C VAL A 341 6.66 3.19 11.92
N GLY A 342 5.47 2.63 11.69
CA GLY A 342 4.26 3.43 11.66
C GLY A 342 3.01 2.63 11.39
N LYS A 343 1.88 3.32 11.41
CA LYS A 343 0.58 2.73 11.10
C LYS A 343 -0.26 3.68 10.26
N GLU A 344 -1.03 3.10 9.35
CA GLU A 344 -2.01 3.83 8.55
C GLU A 344 -3.36 3.10 8.55
N LYS A 345 -4.39 3.87 8.29
CA LYS A 345 -5.76 3.39 8.18
C LYS A 345 -6.38 3.97 6.93
N SER A 346 -6.89 3.11 6.08
CA SER A 346 -7.62 3.51 4.88
C SER A 346 -9.02 2.91 4.87
N ARG A 347 -9.81 3.37 3.95
CA ARG A 347 -11.10 2.80 3.62
C ARG A 347 -11.29 2.88 2.10
N ALA A 348 -11.51 1.75 1.47
CA ALA A 348 -11.91 1.69 0.08
C ALA A 348 -13.33 1.14 -0.03
N GLY A 349 -14.15 1.80 -0.83
CA GLY A 349 -15.49 1.34 -1.17
C GLY A 349 -15.54 0.86 -2.62
N VAL A 350 -16.37 -0.13 -2.88
CA VAL A 350 -16.77 -0.48 -4.23
C VAL A 350 -18.29 -0.26 -4.34
N ARG A 351 -18.69 0.35 -5.44
CA ARG A 351 -20.09 0.51 -5.78
C ARG A 351 -20.53 -0.68 -6.61
N VAL A 352 -21.76 -1.12 -6.39
CA VAL A 352 -22.42 -2.06 -7.30
C VAL A 352 -23.29 -1.20 -8.20
N GLY A 353 -22.84 -0.96 -9.42
CA GLY A 353 -23.65 -0.30 -10.42
C GLY A 353 -24.89 -1.11 -10.76
N ALA A 354 -26.00 -0.44 -11.05
CA ALA A 354 -27.26 -1.10 -11.44
C ALA A 354 -27.09 -2.05 -12.66
N PHE A 355 -26.03 -1.84 -13.43
CA PHE A 355 -25.69 -2.61 -14.64
C PHE A 355 -24.43 -3.47 -14.47
N SER A 356 -23.79 -3.45 -13.30
CA SER A 356 -22.58 -4.23 -13.07
C SER A 356 -22.90 -5.72 -13.08
N LYS A 357 -22.26 -6.45 -14.01
CA LYS A 357 -22.25 -7.91 -14.07
C LYS A 357 -21.06 -8.49 -13.32
N THR A 358 -20.29 -7.66 -12.62
CA THR A 358 -19.07 -8.07 -11.93
C THR A 358 -19.41 -8.96 -10.74
N ASP A 359 -18.68 -10.06 -10.61
CA ASP A 359 -18.80 -10.98 -9.48
C ASP A 359 -18.60 -10.21 -8.15
N PRO A 360 -19.46 -10.40 -7.14
CA PRO A 360 -19.27 -9.82 -5.81
C PRO A 360 -17.88 -10.07 -5.23
N ASN A 361 -17.28 -11.23 -5.47
CA ASN A 361 -15.94 -11.56 -5.00
C ASN A 361 -14.85 -10.69 -5.64
N GLU A 362 -15.00 -10.38 -6.93
CA GLU A 362 -14.08 -9.45 -7.61
C GLU A 362 -14.22 -8.02 -7.08
N LEU A 363 -15.43 -7.59 -6.72
CA LEU A 363 -15.63 -6.28 -6.10
C LEU A 363 -14.96 -6.20 -4.73
N ILE A 364 -15.06 -7.27 -3.93
CA ILE A 364 -14.38 -7.36 -2.63
C ILE A 364 -12.87 -7.32 -2.82
N LYS A 365 -12.34 -8.09 -3.76
CA LYS A 365 -10.91 -8.09 -4.13
C LYS A 365 -10.43 -6.68 -4.46
N ARG A 366 -11.16 -5.95 -5.30
CA ARG A 366 -10.85 -4.56 -5.65
C ARG A 366 -10.81 -3.65 -4.42
N ALA A 367 -11.80 -3.76 -3.53
CA ALA A 367 -11.85 -2.96 -2.31
C ALA A 367 -10.66 -3.25 -1.38
N VAL A 368 -10.32 -4.53 -1.19
CA VAL A 368 -9.17 -4.97 -0.39
C VAL A 368 -7.86 -4.40 -0.96
N LEU A 369 -7.64 -4.62 -2.26
CA LEU A 369 -6.44 -4.12 -2.95
C LEU A 369 -6.33 -2.60 -2.87
N ARG A 370 -7.39 -1.87 -3.19
CA ARG A 370 -7.40 -0.40 -3.14
C ARG A 370 -7.15 0.15 -1.74
N SER A 371 -7.72 -0.48 -0.70
CA SER A 371 -7.46 -0.04 0.67
C SER A 371 -6.03 -0.32 1.12
N LEU A 372 -5.45 -1.45 0.70
CA LEU A 372 -4.05 -1.79 0.98
C LEU A 372 -3.09 -0.84 0.25
N ASP A 373 -3.31 -0.59 -1.04
CA ASP A 373 -2.52 0.34 -1.86
C ASP A 373 -2.55 1.75 -1.27
N GLU A 374 -3.72 2.22 -0.81
CA GLU A 374 -3.84 3.52 -0.15
C GLU A 374 -3.03 3.60 1.15
N ASN A 375 -3.01 2.53 1.97
CA ASN A 375 -2.19 2.48 3.17
C ASN A 375 -0.69 2.50 2.83
N ILE A 376 -0.26 1.75 1.81
CA ILE A 376 1.13 1.79 1.33
C ILE A 376 1.50 3.20 0.89
N ALA A 377 0.66 3.86 0.10
CA ALA A 377 0.91 5.22 -0.37
C ALA A 377 0.98 6.24 0.80
N ARG A 378 0.12 6.10 1.81
CA ARG A 378 0.14 6.94 3.01
C ARG A 378 1.39 6.70 3.87
N LEU A 379 1.80 5.45 4.04
CA LEU A 379 3.05 5.09 4.73
C LEU A 379 4.27 5.69 4.01
N GLN A 380 4.32 5.63 2.68
CA GLN A 380 5.38 6.28 1.89
C GLN A 380 5.37 7.81 2.07
N ALA A 381 4.19 8.43 2.14
CA ALA A 381 4.09 9.87 2.36
C ALA A 381 4.56 10.29 3.77
N SER A 382 4.35 9.43 4.78
CA SER A 382 4.64 9.71 6.19
C SER A 382 6.05 9.31 6.62
N HIS A 383 6.67 8.33 5.95
CA HIS A 383 7.96 7.73 6.33
C HIS A 383 8.94 7.78 5.15
N GLU A 384 9.97 8.62 5.27
CA GLU A 384 10.92 8.86 4.18
C GLU A 384 11.69 7.61 3.78
N ASP A 385 12.13 6.82 4.75
CA ASP A 385 12.88 5.58 4.51
C ASP A 385 12.06 4.50 3.79
N PHE A 386 10.73 4.61 3.83
CA PHE A 386 9.83 3.70 3.13
C PHE A 386 9.44 4.20 1.73
N ARG A 387 9.84 5.43 1.35
CA ARG A 387 9.54 5.98 0.02
C ARG A 387 10.28 5.22 -1.05
N THR A 388 9.56 4.91 -2.11
CA THR A 388 10.11 4.30 -3.32
C THR A 388 10.50 5.38 -4.34
N ILE A 389 11.31 4.98 -5.30
CA ILE A 389 11.56 5.72 -6.51
C ILE A 389 10.93 5.01 -7.69
N THR A 390 10.50 5.76 -8.71
CA THR A 390 9.84 5.22 -9.89
C THR A 390 10.58 5.66 -11.14
N PRO A 391 10.87 4.74 -12.09
CA PRO A 391 11.51 5.11 -13.34
C PRO A 391 10.67 6.11 -14.15
N ILE A 392 11.33 7.06 -14.79
CA ILE A 392 10.73 7.90 -15.84
C ILE A 392 10.70 7.07 -17.11
N CYS A 393 9.49 6.75 -17.60
CA CYS A 393 9.29 5.88 -18.75
C CYS A 393 9.28 6.64 -20.09
N GLY A 394 9.22 7.97 -20.07
CA GLY A 394 9.27 8.78 -21.27
C GLY A 394 9.40 10.26 -21.00
N VAL A 395 9.82 11.02 -22.01
CA VAL A 395 9.99 12.47 -21.95
C VAL A 395 9.44 13.13 -23.21
N ASP A 396 8.85 14.31 -23.06
CA ASP A 396 8.53 15.22 -24.17
C ASP A 396 9.21 16.57 -23.88
N THR A 397 10.35 16.78 -24.53
CA THR A 397 11.14 18.00 -24.37
C THR A 397 10.46 19.23 -24.93
N LYS A 398 9.55 19.08 -25.94
CA LYS A 398 8.80 20.18 -26.54
C LYS A 398 7.66 20.63 -25.64
N ALA A 399 6.90 19.68 -25.08
CA ALA A 399 5.82 19.97 -24.12
C ALA A 399 6.34 20.29 -22.72
N GLY A 400 7.59 19.95 -22.41
CA GLY A 400 8.18 20.05 -21.07
C GLY A 400 7.54 19.07 -20.10
N GLU A 401 7.24 17.86 -20.55
CA GLU A 401 6.54 16.82 -19.82
C GLU A 401 7.39 15.56 -19.66
N ILE A 402 7.22 14.88 -18.55
CA ILE A 402 7.79 13.54 -18.29
C ILE A 402 6.67 12.58 -17.89
N TYR A 403 6.88 11.30 -18.11
CA TYR A 403 5.88 10.26 -17.93
C TYR A 403 6.39 9.19 -16.96
N ALA A 404 5.49 8.67 -16.10
CA ALA A 404 5.79 7.56 -15.20
C ALA A 404 4.57 6.66 -14.98
N GLU A 405 4.83 5.37 -14.72
CA GLU A 405 3.81 4.33 -14.50
C GLU A 405 3.27 4.32 -13.06
N ILE A 406 3.06 5.49 -12.46
CA ILE A 406 2.39 5.69 -11.18
C ILE A 406 1.13 6.51 -11.38
N GLY A 407 0.09 6.23 -10.58
CA GLY A 407 -1.21 6.86 -10.77
C GLY A 407 -2.06 6.91 -9.51
N LEU A 408 -3.34 6.64 -9.65
CA LEU A 408 -4.27 6.66 -8.52
C LEU A 408 -3.98 5.56 -7.50
N ARG A 409 -3.33 4.45 -7.89
CA ARG A 409 -2.89 3.39 -6.98
C ARG A 409 -1.91 3.92 -5.94
N GLU A 410 -0.99 4.79 -6.35
CA GLU A 410 -0.02 5.46 -5.48
C GLU A 410 -0.61 6.73 -4.84
N ASN A 411 -1.93 6.89 -4.90
CA ASN A 411 -2.65 8.05 -4.38
C ASN A 411 -2.13 9.38 -4.96
N LEU A 412 -1.75 9.38 -6.24
CA LEU A 412 -1.21 10.54 -6.93
C LEU A 412 -2.26 11.65 -7.06
N THR A 413 -1.87 12.90 -6.74
CA THR A 413 -2.74 14.06 -6.85
C THR A 413 -2.02 15.23 -7.53
N PRO A 414 -2.73 16.15 -8.23
CA PRO A 414 -2.10 17.26 -8.97
C PRO A 414 -1.27 18.21 -8.10
N GLY A 415 -1.52 18.24 -6.78
CA GLY A 415 -0.78 19.10 -5.84
C GLY A 415 0.48 18.47 -5.26
N ASP A 416 0.76 17.20 -5.55
CA ASP A 416 1.97 16.52 -5.08
C ASP A 416 3.21 17.12 -5.73
N GLU A 417 4.34 17.07 -5.03
CA GLU A 417 5.64 17.49 -5.56
C GLU A 417 6.58 16.31 -5.59
N TYR A 418 7.17 16.09 -6.74
CA TYR A 418 8.16 15.05 -7.00
C TYR A 418 9.49 15.68 -7.41
N GLU A 419 10.58 15.06 -7.01
CA GLU A 419 11.90 15.38 -7.54
C GLU A 419 12.33 14.35 -8.58
N VAL A 420 13.08 14.81 -9.56
CA VAL A 420 13.76 13.96 -10.53
C VAL A 420 15.14 13.62 -10.00
N LEU A 421 15.42 12.35 -9.87
CA LEU A 421 16.66 11.79 -9.36
C LEU A 421 17.49 11.22 -10.51
N GLN A 422 18.65 11.80 -10.76
CA GLN A 422 19.64 11.29 -11.69
C GLN A 422 20.55 10.29 -10.97
N PRO A 423 20.64 9.03 -11.42
CA PRO A 423 21.63 8.11 -10.89
C PRO A 423 23.04 8.56 -11.30
N ILE A 424 23.96 8.55 -10.36
CA ILE A 424 25.38 8.82 -10.59
C ILE A 424 26.15 7.61 -10.07
N GLU A 425 26.88 6.98 -10.97
CA GLU A 425 27.78 5.87 -10.64
C GLU A 425 29.14 6.42 -10.18
N GLY A 426 29.56 6.08 -8.97
CA GLY A 426 30.88 6.39 -8.45
C GLY A 426 31.96 5.50 -9.07
N SER A 427 33.22 5.88 -8.91
CA SER A 427 34.37 5.10 -9.40
C SER A 427 34.47 3.71 -8.76
N ASP A 428 33.89 3.55 -7.59
CA ASP A 428 33.72 2.30 -6.85
C ASP A 428 32.47 1.51 -7.28
N GLY A 429 31.71 2.05 -8.27
CA GLY A 429 30.46 1.51 -8.78
C GLY A 429 29.27 1.71 -7.83
N THR A 430 29.39 2.47 -6.74
CA THR A 430 28.24 2.87 -5.93
C THR A 430 27.31 3.80 -6.74
N ILE A 431 26.00 3.57 -6.65
CA ILE A 431 25.02 4.44 -7.27
C ILE A 431 24.46 5.40 -6.23
N THR A 432 24.71 6.68 -6.46
CA THR A 432 24.11 7.78 -5.69
C THR A 432 23.06 8.48 -6.55
N TYR A 433 22.15 9.23 -5.91
CA TYR A 433 21.07 9.91 -6.61
C TYR A 433 21.17 11.42 -6.40
N LYS A 434 21.27 12.17 -7.49
CA LYS A 434 21.27 13.65 -7.46
C LYS A 434 19.92 14.18 -7.90
N SER A 435 19.31 15.03 -7.09
CA SER A 435 18.10 15.76 -7.47
C SER A 435 18.42 16.81 -8.52
N ILE A 436 17.77 16.73 -9.68
CA ILE A 436 18.02 17.61 -10.84
C ILE A 436 16.80 18.43 -11.26
N GLY A 437 15.66 18.27 -10.62
CA GLY A 437 14.44 19.02 -10.91
C GLY A 437 13.27 18.66 -10.04
N LYS A 438 12.25 19.53 -10.06
CA LYS A 438 10.98 19.31 -9.37
C LYS A 438 9.81 19.33 -10.34
N PHE A 439 8.92 18.38 -10.20
CA PHE A 439 7.80 18.16 -11.09
C PHE A 439 6.51 17.92 -10.31
N LYS A 440 5.38 18.22 -10.92
CA LYS A 440 4.05 17.96 -10.35
C LYS A 440 3.19 17.20 -11.35
N PRO A 441 2.31 16.29 -10.87
CA PRO A 441 1.34 15.65 -11.71
C PRO A 441 0.41 16.67 -12.38
N VAL A 442 0.09 16.43 -13.64
CA VAL A 442 -0.81 17.28 -14.42
C VAL A 442 -2.24 16.86 -14.18
N GLU A 443 -3.10 17.81 -13.81
CA GLU A 443 -4.53 17.56 -13.62
C GLU A 443 -5.17 17.00 -14.91
N GLY A 444 -5.99 15.97 -14.79
CA GLY A 444 -6.62 15.28 -15.92
C GLY A 444 -5.70 14.39 -16.74
N LYS A 445 -4.40 14.27 -16.37
CA LYS A 445 -3.42 13.38 -17.00
C LYS A 445 -2.80 12.40 -15.98
N ILE A 446 -3.55 12.01 -14.95
CA ILE A 446 -3.16 10.99 -13.97
C ILE A 446 -3.85 9.71 -14.39
N CYS A 447 -3.08 8.65 -14.65
CA CYS A 447 -3.64 7.36 -15.03
C CYS A 447 -4.34 6.69 -13.83
N ASP A 448 -5.41 5.97 -14.12
CA ASP A 448 -6.02 5.07 -13.14
C ASP A 448 -5.44 3.67 -13.33
N ASN A 449 -4.46 3.34 -12.51
CA ASN A 449 -3.76 2.05 -12.49
C ASN A 449 -4.23 1.15 -11.33
N ARG A 450 -5.41 1.46 -10.72
CA ARG A 450 -6.00 0.66 -9.66
C ARG A 450 -6.60 -0.63 -10.22
N GLU A 451 -6.73 -1.64 -9.37
CA GLU A 451 -7.42 -2.88 -9.74
C GLU A 451 -8.86 -2.60 -10.18
N GLY A 452 -9.25 -3.09 -11.36
CA GLY A 452 -10.58 -2.90 -11.94
C GLY A 452 -10.84 -1.49 -12.49
N ALA A 453 -9.79 -0.70 -12.74
CA ALA A 453 -9.95 0.67 -13.25
C ALA A 453 -10.57 0.73 -14.66
N ALA A 454 -10.26 -0.25 -15.51
CA ALA A 454 -10.81 -0.29 -16.86
C ALA A 454 -12.34 -0.45 -16.86
N GLU A 455 -12.86 -1.28 -15.97
CA GLU A 455 -14.29 -1.50 -15.80
C GLU A 455 -14.97 -0.28 -15.16
N ASP A 456 -14.34 0.36 -14.15
CA ASP A 456 -14.85 1.59 -13.55
C ASP A 456 -14.96 2.70 -14.60
N ILE A 457 -13.92 2.90 -15.43
CA ILE A 457 -13.93 3.88 -16.52
C ILE A 457 -15.04 3.55 -17.54
N ALA A 458 -15.21 2.26 -17.90
CA ALA A 458 -16.25 1.85 -18.83
C ALA A 458 -17.68 2.13 -18.28
N GLU A 459 -17.88 1.97 -16.97
CA GLU A 459 -19.12 2.30 -16.30
C GLU A 459 -19.35 3.81 -16.22
N ASP A 460 -18.32 4.58 -15.84
CA ASP A 460 -18.38 6.03 -15.77
C ASP A 460 -18.68 6.70 -17.14
N LEU A 461 -18.21 6.11 -18.24
CA LEU A 461 -18.52 6.53 -19.59
C LEU A 461 -20.01 6.38 -19.96
N GLN A 462 -20.74 5.51 -19.28
CA GLN A 462 -22.18 5.31 -19.44
C GLN A 462 -23.00 6.14 -18.46
N SER A 463 -22.35 6.90 -17.57
CA SER A 463 -23.00 7.75 -16.58
C SER A 463 -23.89 8.81 -17.23
N THR A 464 -25.02 9.08 -16.62
CA THR A 464 -25.89 10.21 -16.98
C THR A 464 -25.35 11.55 -16.49
N ASP A 465 -24.40 11.54 -15.53
CA ASP A 465 -23.71 12.76 -15.09
C ASP A 465 -22.61 13.13 -16.09
N ALA A 466 -22.80 14.26 -16.74
CA ALA A 466 -21.88 14.77 -17.76
C ALA A 466 -20.46 15.01 -17.21
N LYS A 467 -20.31 15.38 -15.93
CA LYS A 467 -18.98 15.59 -15.32
C LYS A 467 -18.24 14.29 -15.07
N VAL A 468 -18.97 13.24 -14.64
CA VAL A 468 -18.40 11.89 -14.47
C VAL A 468 -17.92 11.36 -15.81
N LYS A 469 -18.78 11.46 -16.85
CA LYS A 469 -18.45 11.03 -18.20
C LYS A 469 -17.24 11.78 -18.77
N GLU A 470 -17.19 13.10 -18.63
CA GLU A 470 -16.06 13.91 -19.10
C GLU A 470 -14.75 13.54 -18.37
N ALA A 471 -14.81 13.28 -17.06
CA ALA A 471 -13.65 12.84 -16.30
C ALA A 471 -13.14 11.48 -16.80
N ALA A 472 -14.04 10.53 -17.05
CA ALA A 472 -13.70 9.22 -17.58
C ALA A 472 -13.07 9.29 -18.98
N GLU A 473 -13.61 10.13 -19.87
CA GLU A 473 -13.02 10.34 -21.21
C GLU A 473 -11.59 10.90 -21.15
N LYS A 474 -11.27 11.76 -20.16
CA LYS A 474 -9.91 12.33 -20.01
C LYS A 474 -8.86 11.29 -19.58
N VAL A 475 -9.25 10.30 -18.80
CA VAL A 475 -8.33 9.29 -18.29
C VAL A 475 -8.35 7.98 -19.08
N LYS A 476 -9.32 7.82 -19.97
CA LYS A 476 -9.47 6.65 -20.82
C LYS A 476 -8.21 6.41 -21.65
N GLY A 477 -7.65 5.22 -21.51
CA GLY A 477 -6.47 4.80 -22.26
C GLY A 477 -5.15 5.39 -21.79
N LEU A 478 -5.11 6.16 -20.68
CA LEU A 478 -3.86 6.57 -20.07
C LEU A 478 -3.20 5.36 -19.40
N THR A 479 -1.98 5.02 -19.85
CA THR A 479 -1.13 4.00 -19.21
C THR A 479 -0.13 4.60 -18.25
N ASN A 480 0.16 5.89 -18.39
CA ASN A 480 1.15 6.64 -17.62
C ASN A 480 0.56 7.96 -17.13
N SER A 481 1.01 8.43 -15.98
CA SER A 481 0.73 9.79 -15.55
C SER A 481 1.76 10.77 -16.10
N THR A 482 1.28 11.98 -16.43
CA THR A 482 2.10 13.08 -16.92
C THR A 482 2.50 14.00 -15.78
N PHE A 483 3.76 14.40 -15.77
CA PHE A 483 4.30 15.37 -14.83
C PHE A 483 4.89 16.56 -15.57
N LYS A 484 4.71 17.76 -15.00
CA LYS A 484 5.23 19.02 -15.55
C LYS A 484 6.01 19.77 -14.48
N GLY A 485 7.12 20.38 -14.91
CA GLY A 485 8.04 21.09 -14.00
C GLY A 485 9.00 21.99 -14.74
N GLY A 486 10.27 21.93 -14.36
CA GLY A 486 11.32 22.70 -15.01
C GLY A 486 11.60 22.28 -16.46
N LYS A 487 12.77 22.71 -17.00
CA LYS A 487 13.19 22.34 -18.35
C LYS A 487 13.46 20.83 -18.42
N VAL A 488 12.75 20.14 -19.31
CA VAL A 488 12.92 18.71 -19.56
C VAL A 488 14.04 18.50 -20.59
N LYS A 489 14.83 17.46 -20.38
CA LYS A 489 15.91 17.03 -21.26
C LYS A 489 15.76 15.55 -21.60
N GLU A 490 16.29 15.12 -22.74
CA GLU A 490 16.25 13.71 -23.18
C GLU A 490 16.87 12.74 -22.16
N GLU A 491 17.93 13.16 -21.48
CA GLU A 491 18.62 12.37 -20.45
C GLU A 491 17.73 12.00 -19.25
N TYR A 492 16.56 12.63 -19.09
CA TYR A 492 15.61 12.31 -18.01
C TYR A 492 14.97 10.92 -18.16
N THR A 493 15.05 10.33 -19.35
CA THR A 493 14.60 8.93 -19.59
C THR A 493 15.35 7.91 -18.74
N GLY A 494 16.58 8.21 -18.28
CA GLY A 494 17.34 7.35 -17.36
C GLY A 494 17.21 7.72 -15.88
N CYS A 495 16.33 8.66 -15.55
CA CYS A 495 16.14 9.18 -14.19
C CYS A 495 14.90 8.55 -13.50
N PHE A 496 14.74 8.90 -12.24
CA PHE A 496 13.65 8.41 -11.39
C PHE A 496 12.87 9.56 -10.78
N LEU A 497 11.62 9.30 -10.42
CA LEU A 497 10.77 10.19 -9.62
C LEU A 497 10.70 9.71 -8.17
N ARG A 498 10.81 10.64 -7.22
CA ARG A 498 10.58 10.41 -5.80
C ARG A 498 9.63 11.47 -5.25
N LEU A 499 8.63 11.04 -4.47
CA LEU A 499 7.73 11.96 -3.78
C LEU A 499 8.50 12.76 -2.73
N THR A 500 8.48 14.08 -2.81
CA THR A 500 9.06 14.96 -1.79
C THR A 500 8.00 15.55 -0.88
N LYS A 501 6.85 15.89 -1.41
CA LYS A 501 5.78 16.53 -0.65
C LYS A 501 4.41 16.09 -1.14
N LYS A 502 3.61 15.55 -0.23
CA LYS A 502 2.20 15.24 -0.49
C LYS A 502 1.37 16.53 -0.43
N ALA A 503 0.46 16.69 -1.37
CA ALA A 503 -0.50 17.78 -1.36
C ALA A 503 -1.31 17.75 -0.05
N LYS A 504 -1.52 18.92 0.54
CA LYS A 504 -2.53 19.04 1.59
C LYS A 504 -3.88 18.82 0.94
N SER A 505 -4.67 17.86 1.44
CA SER A 505 -6.04 17.67 1.00
C SER A 505 -6.75 19.04 1.08
N LYS A 506 -7.07 19.62 -0.07
CA LYS A 506 -8.01 20.73 -0.13
C LYS A 506 -9.37 20.09 0.16
N ASN A 507 -9.85 20.26 1.39
CA ASN A 507 -11.26 19.98 1.68
C ASN A 507 -12.10 20.85 0.74
N LYS A 508 -12.66 20.26 -0.30
CA LYS A 508 -13.82 20.81 -1.00
C LYS A 508 -15.08 20.29 -0.33
#